data_a08d494d7cf52a8b483a31765b652ca4
#
_entry.id   a08d494d7cf52a8b483a31765b652ca4
#
_cell.length_a   1.000
_cell.length_b   1.000
_cell.length_c   1.000
_cell.angle_alpha   90.00
_cell.angle_beta   90.00
_cell.angle_gamma   90.00
#
_symmetry.space_group_name_H-M   'P 1'
#
loop_
_entity.id
_entity.type
_entity.pdbx_description
1 polymer ?
#
loop_
_entity_poly.entity_id
_entity_poly.type
_entity_poly.pdbx_seq_one_letter_code
_entity_poly.pdbx_strand_id
1 'polypeptide(L)'
;MTSKTKITVVFTFAFALCVSAASARDERSIKDLSKALAALAPDVDPAEAEMLSVTAHTTARSLARQYHVVLNPEFQCFLINIGLRKRGYCGHWARDIGERLKELKFRTLVLHWGAYKPGTTGESNCVVVTARNQPFEDGIVIDGWRRAGRLYWAKVTKDDEYQWKEDALYTAWLQDYRHVYEFQSTTR
;
A
#
# COMPACT_ATOMS: atom_id res chain seq x y z
N MET A 1 -5.16 -6.78 49.39
CA MET A 1 -4.29 -6.12 48.38
C MET A 1 -3.93 -7.03 47.18
N THR A 2 -4.83 -7.86 46.65
CA THR A 2 -4.47 -8.89 45.63
C THR A 2 -5.24 -8.80 44.31
N SER A 3 -6.12 -7.83 44.14
CA SER A 3 -6.96 -7.74 42.92
C SER A 3 -6.36 -6.86 41.81
N LYS A 4 -5.62 -5.82 42.12
CA LYS A 4 -5.08 -4.89 41.10
C LYS A 4 -3.93 -5.45 40.29
N THR A 5 -3.11 -6.33 40.85
CA THR A 5 -1.93 -6.91 40.17
C THR A 5 -2.31 -7.93 39.06
N LYS A 6 -3.39 -8.67 39.25
CA LYS A 6 -3.84 -9.68 38.26
C LYS A 6 -4.42 -9.06 36.99
N ILE A 7 -5.10 -7.91 37.09
CA ILE A 7 -5.68 -7.21 35.93
C ILE A 7 -4.58 -6.62 35.05
N THR A 8 -3.53 -6.07 35.63
CA THR A 8 -2.40 -5.47 34.84
C THR A 8 -1.62 -6.54 34.05
N VAL A 9 -1.39 -7.71 34.62
CA VAL A 9 -0.67 -8.82 33.94
C VAL A 9 -1.50 -9.36 32.77
N VAL A 10 -2.82 -9.51 32.91
CA VAL A 10 -3.68 -9.99 31.83
C VAL A 10 -3.72 -9.00 30.65
N PHE A 11 -3.78 -7.70 30.92
CA PHE A 11 -3.76 -6.67 29.86
C PHE A 11 -2.42 -6.62 29.11
N THR A 12 -1.29 -6.76 29.80
CA THR A 12 0.04 -6.78 29.17
C THR A 12 0.24 -8.03 28.29
N PHE A 13 -0.26 -9.18 28.74
CA PHE A 13 -0.14 -10.42 27.97
C PHE A 13 -1.05 -10.44 26.74
N ALA A 14 -2.26 -9.92 26.84
CA ALA A 14 -3.18 -9.80 25.70
C ALA A 14 -2.65 -8.79 24.65
N PHE A 15 -2.05 -7.69 25.07
CA PHE A 15 -1.45 -6.72 24.16
C PHE A 15 -0.23 -7.28 23.42
N ALA A 16 0.65 -8.00 24.12
CA ALA A 16 1.80 -8.66 23.50
C ALA A 16 1.40 -9.72 22.47
N LEU A 17 0.35 -10.52 22.75
CA LEU A 17 -0.20 -11.51 21.81
C LEU A 17 -0.81 -10.85 20.57
N CYS A 18 -1.50 -9.74 20.71
CA CYS A 18 -2.08 -8.99 19.58
C CYS A 18 -1.01 -8.41 18.66
N VAL A 19 0.08 -7.87 19.21
CA VAL A 19 1.20 -7.32 18.41
C VAL A 19 1.93 -8.43 17.67
N SER A 20 2.20 -9.57 18.31
CA SER A 20 2.82 -10.74 17.68
C SER A 20 1.97 -11.31 16.53
N ALA A 21 0.65 -11.41 16.71
CA ALA A 21 -0.25 -11.92 15.68
C ALA A 21 -0.37 -10.96 14.49
N ALA A 22 -0.32 -9.64 14.70
CA ALA A 22 -0.32 -8.65 13.63
C ALA A 22 0.97 -8.71 12.82
N SER A 23 2.14 -8.83 13.47
CA SER A 23 3.44 -8.98 12.82
C SER A 23 3.51 -10.27 11.99
N ALA A 24 3.11 -11.41 12.56
CA ALA A 24 3.10 -12.69 11.83
C ALA A 24 2.15 -12.68 10.61
N ARG A 25 1.06 -11.92 10.67
CA ARG A 25 0.13 -11.77 9.54
C ARG A 25 0.75 -10.93 8.43
N ASP A 26 1.44 -9.83 8.77
CA ASP A 26 2.12 -9.01 7.79
C ASP A 26 3.28 -9.77 7.14
N GLU A 27 4.07 -10.53 7.90
CA GLU A 27 5.14 -11.39 7.37
C GLU A 27 4.62 -12.42 6.37
N ARG A 28 3.48 -13.06 6.67
CA ARG A 28 2.85 -13.99 5.72
C ARG A 28 2.39 -13.26 4.46
N SER A 29 1.71 -12.11 4.60
CA SER A 29 1.24 -11.31 3.48
C SER A 29 2.40 -10.83 2.60
N ILE A 30 3.53 -10.44 3.19
CA ILE A 30 4.76 -10.06 2.48
C ILE A 30 5.27 -11.23 1.62
N LYS A 31 5.38 -12.42 2.20
CA LYS A 31 5.84 -13.62 1.47
C LYS A 31 4.89 -13.99 0.33
N ASP A 32 3.58 -13.92 0.57
CA ASP A 32 2.58 -14.29 -0.42
C ASP A 32 2.52 -13.28 -1.55
N LEU A 33 2.61 -11.97 -1.28
CA LEU A 33 2.69 -10.93 -2.30
C LEU A 33 3.98 -11.06 -3.12
N SER A 34 5.14 -11.27 -2.47
CA SER A 34 6.42 -11.47 -3.16
C SER A 34 6.34 -12.63 -4.17
N LYS A 35 5.78 -13.77 -3.75
CA LYS A 35 5.55 -14.92 -4.65
C LYS A 35 4.60 -14.59 -5.80
N ALA A 36 3.51 -13.87 -5.52
CA ALA A 36 2.52 -13.48 -6.53
C ALA A 36 3.13 -12.53 -7.56
N LEU A 37 3.96 -11.58 -7.13
CA LEU A 37 4.70 -10.66 -8.03
C LEU A 37 5.72 -11.41 -8.89
N ALA A 38 6.53 -12.29 -8.28
CA ALA A 38 7.50 -13.11 -9.02
C ALA A 38 6.85 -14.05 -10.03
N ALA A 39 5.58 -14.42 -9.82
CA ALA A 39 4.81 -15.28 -10.72
C ALA A 39 4.07 -14.51 -11.83
N LEU A 40 4.19 -13.17 -11.90
CA LEU A 40 3.58 -12.39 -12.98
C LEU A 40 4.14 -12.80 -14.35
N ALA A 41 5.46 -12.91 -14.46
CA ALA A 41 6.12 -13.39 -15.68
C ALA A 41 7.45 -14.09 -15.35
N PRO A 42 7.97 -14.96 -16.24
CA PRO A 42 9.20 -15.71 -16.01
C PRO A 42 10.47 -14.84 -15.85
N ASP A 43 10.45 -13.63 -16.37
CA ASP A 43 11.55 -12.66 -16.37
C ASP A 43 11.49 -11.68 -15.19
N VAL A 44 10.50 -11.80 -14.29
CA VAL A 44 10.46 -11.00 -13.08
C VAL A 44 11.57 -11.41 -12.12
N ASP A 45 12.40 -10.45 -11.73
CA ASP A 45 13.45 -10.66 -10.73
C ASP A 45 12.82 -10.90 -9.34
N PRO A 46 13.03 -12.08 -8.73
CA PRO A 46 12.48 -12.37 -7.41
C PRO A 46 12.93 -11.40 -6.31
N ALA A 47 14.12 -10.82 -6.45
CA ALA A 47 14.63 -9.83 -5.49
C ALA A 47 13.86 -8.51 -5.62
N GLU A 48 13.49 -8.08 -6.84
CA GLU A 48 12.62 -6.92 -7.03
C GLU A 48 11.21 -7.17 -6.47
N ALA A 49 10.66 -8.37 -6.67
CA ALA A 49 9.36 -8.77 -6.13
C ALA A 49 9.35 -8.76 -4.59
N GLU A 50 10.40 -9.27 -3.95
CA GLU A 50 10.54 -9.23 -2.49
C GLU A 50 10.69 -7.79 -1.99
N MET A 51 11.57 -7.00 -2.60
CA MET A 51 11.83 -5.61 -2.24
C MET A 51 10.55 -4.77 -2.36
N LEU A 52 9.76 -4.94 -3.43
CA LEU A 52 8.47 -4.27 -3.60
C LEU A 52 7.50 -4.65 -2.49
N SER A 53 7.35 -5.95 -2.24
CA SER A 53 6.41 -6.44 -1.23
C SER A 53 6.74 -5.92 0.16
N VAL A 54 7.98 -6.00 0.59
CA VAL A 54 8.44 -5.48 1.89
C VAL A 54 8.20 -3.97 1.98
N THR A 55 8.59 -3.22 0.93
CA THR A 55 8.46 -1.76 0.91
C THR A 55 6.99 -1.34 0.94
N ALA A 56 6.12 -1.97 0.16
CA ALA A 56 4.69 -1.65 0.16
C ALA A 56 4.04 -1.84 1.54
N HIS A 57 4.30 -2.98 2.21
CA HIS A 57 3.76 -3.26 3.53
C HIS A 57 4.29 -2.29 4.60
N THR A 58 5.60 -2.08 4.64
CA THR A 58 6.23 -1.20 5.63
C THR A 58 5.81 0.26 5.44
N THR A 59 5.71 0.72 4.18
CA THR A 59 5.21 2.05 3.84
C THR A 59 3.76 2.22 4.27
N ALA A 60 2.87 1.27 3.96
CA ALA A 60 1.48 1.33 4.39
C ALA A 60 1.36 1.44 5.92
N ARG A 61 2.13 0.67 6.69
CA ARG A 61 2.16 0.76 8.15
C ARG A 61 2.70 2.10 8.65
N SER A 62 3.72 2.65 7.99
CA SER A 62 4.28 3.96 8.33
C SER A 62 3.27 5.08 8.07
N LEU A 63 2.63 5.08 6.91
CA LEU A 63 1.60 6.05 6.54
C LEU A 63 0.39 6.01 7.47
N ALA A 64 -0.03 4.82 7.94
CA ALA A 64 -1.10 4.69 8.91
C ALA A 64 -0.81 5.49 10.19
N ARG A 65 0.43 5.44 10.67
CA ARG A 65 0.86 6.23 11.83
C ARG A 65 0.94 7.73 11.51
N GLN A 66 1.51 8.10 10.36
CA GLN A 66 1.66 9.50 9.93
C GLN A 66 0.32 10.19 9.70
N TYR A 67 -0.65 9.48 9.12
CA TYR A 67 -2.00 10.01 8.88
C TYR A 67 -2.88 9.96 10.13
N HIS A 68 -2.41 9.33 11.23
CA HIS A 68 -3.20 9.08 12.43
C HIS A 68 -4.53 8.42 12.08
N VAL A 69 -4.48 7.35 11.26
CA VAL A 69 -5.70 6.73 10.76
C VAL A 69 -6.48 6.02 11.85
N VAL A 70 -7.80 6.07 11.70
CA VAL A 70 -8.74 5.23 12.45
C VAL A 70 -9.01 3.94 11.67
N LEU A 71 -9.52 2.91 12.35
CA LEU A 71 -9.72 1.58 11.73
C LEU A 71 -10.75 1.57 10.58
N ASN A 72 -11.63 2.57 10.50
CA ASN A 72 -12.61 2.71 9.43
C ASN A 72 -12.15 3.78 8.44
N PRO A 73 -11.85 3.43 7.17
CA PRO A 73 -11.37 4.37 6.16
C PRO A 73 -12.37 5.47 5.83
N GLU A 74 -13.67 5.19 5.81
CA GLU A 74 -14.73 6.16 5.53
C GLU A 74 -14.85 7.18 6.67
N PHE A 75 -14.72 6.71 7.91
CA PHE A 75 -14.66 7.62 9.06
C PHE A 75 -13.40 8.50 9.04
N GLN A 76 -12.28 7.99 8.55
CA GLN A 76 -11.09 8.80 8.29
C GLN A 76 -11.38 9.92 7.27
N CYS A 77 -12.08 9.59 6.18
CA CYS A 77 -12.52 10.59 5.18
C CYS A 77 -13.43 11.66 5.81
N PHE A 78 -14.37 11.26 6.66
CA PHE A 78 -15.20 12.21 7.41
C PHE A 78 -14.35 13.13 8.30
N LEU A 79 -13.36 12.61 9.04
CA LEU A 79 -12.47 13.41 9.88
C LEU A 79 -11.63 14.41 9.07
N ILE A 80 -11.28 14.06 7.83
CA ILE A 80 -10.58 14.97 6.91
C ILE A 80 -11.55 16.10 6.46
N ASN A 81 -12.79 15.74 6.09
CA ASN A 81 -13.79 16.70 5.61
C ASN A 81 -14.12 17.76 6.66
N ILE A 82 -14.13 17.41 7.94
CA ILE A 82 -14.38 18.37 9.04
C ILE A 82 -13.09 19.02 9.58
N GLY A 83 -11.93 18.81 8.92
CA GLY A 83 -10.66 19.46 9.25
C GLY A 83 -9.90 18.86 10.44
N LEU A 84 -10.35 17.75 11.03
CA LEU A 84 -9.67 17.09 12.16
C LEU A 84 -8.50 16.19 11.72
N ARG A 85 -8.41 15.88 10.44
CA ARG A 85 -7.29 15.15 9.82
C ARG A 85 -6.90 15.84 8.51
N LYS A 86 -5.64 15.66 8.09
CA LYS A 86 -5.12 16.28 6.87
C LYS A 86 -4.97 15.30 5.71
N ARG A 87 -4.76 14.01 6.01
CA ARG A 87 -4.47 12.98 5.02
C ARG A 87 -5.17 11.67 5.37
N GLY A 88 -5.30 10.79 4.35
CA GLY A 88 -5.91 9.47 4.52
C GLY A 88 -6.95 9.10 3.48
N TYR A 89 -7.23 9.96 2.46
CA TYR A 89 -8.00 9.55 1.27
C TYR A 89 -7.24 8.49 0.46
N CYS A 90 -7.96 7.67 -0.30
CA CYS A 90 -7.39 6.66 -1.19
C CYS A 90 -6.28 7.22 -2.09
N GLY A 91 -6.47 8.39 -2.69
CA GLY A 91 -5.47 9.07 -3.51
C GLY A 91 -4.19 9.44 -2.75
N HIS A 92 -4.28 9.81 -1.46
CA HIS A 92 -3.09 10.05 -0.63
C HIS A 92 -2.28 8.76 -0.44
N TRP A 93 -2.95 7.64 -0.20
CA TRP A 93 -2.30 6.34 -0.04
C TRP A 93 -1.65 5.86 -1.32
N ALA A 94 -2.39 5.93 -2.45
CA ALA A 94 -1.87 5.53 -3.75
C ALA A 94 -0.64 6.35 -4.15
N ARG A 95 -0.69 7.67 -3.92
CA ARG A 95 0.42 8.58 -4.19
C ARG A 95 1.65 8.25 -3.34
N ASP A 96 1.50 8.24 -2.02
CA ASP A 96 2.65 8.14 -1.12
C ASP A 96 3.29 6.73 -1.15
N ILE A 97 2.48 5.67 -1.36
CA ILE A 97 3.00 4.33 -1.63
C ILE A 97 3.69 4.29 -2.99
N GLY A 98 3.06 4.85 -4.03
CA GLY A 98 3.61 4.91 -5.38
C GLY A 98 4.95 5.65 -5.44
N GLU A 99 5.05 6.82 -4.79
CA GLU A 99 6.32 7.57 -4.69
C GLU A 99 7.42 6.71 -4.04
N ARG A 100 7.11 6.03 -2.97
CA ARG A 100 8.08 5.18 -2.27
C ARG A 100 8.52 3.98 -3.11
N LEU A 101 7.59 3.35 -3.83
CA LEU A 101 7.91 2.25 -4.74
C LEU A 101 8.72 2.71 -5.96
N LYS A 102 8.40 3.88 -6.51
CA LYS A 102 9.11 4.50 -7.62
C LYS A 102 10.60 4.71 -7.32
N GLU A 103 10.97 5.07 -6.08
CA GLU A 103 12.36 5.25 -5.66
C GLU A 103 13.22 3.98 -5.85
N LEU A 104 12.61 2.79 -5.88
CA LEU A 104 13.29 1.50 -6.02
C LEU A 104 13.77 1.22 -7.44
N LYS A 105 13.25 1.95 -8.46
CA LYS A 105 13.69 1.89 -9.86
C LYS A 105 13.72 0.46 -10.44
N PHE A 106 12.60 -0.23 -10.35
CA PHE A 106 12.46 -1.60 -10.84
C PHE A 106 12.81 -1.74 -12.33
N ARG A 107 13.41 -2.85 -12.70
CA ARG A 107 13.77 -3.19 -14.07
C ARG A 107 12.80 -4.18 -14.71
N THR A 108 12.22 -5.07 -13.90
CA THR A 108 11.34 -6.15 -14.36
C THR A 108 9.87 -5.90 -14.00
N LEU A 109 9.61 -5.00 -13.06
CA LEU A 109 8.28 -4.60 -12.62
C LEU A 109 7.95 -3.17 -13.09
N VAL A 110 6.67 -2.91 -13.34
CA VAL A 110 6.16 -1.61 -13.78
C VAL A 110 5.04 -1.16 -12.84
N LEU A 111 5.05 0.11 -12.47
CA LEU A 111 4.04 0.73 -11.62
C LEU A 111 3.00 1.43 -12.50
N HIS A 112 1.73 1.23 -12.19
CA HIS A 112 0.59 1.88 -12.81
C HIS A 112 -0.29 2.51 -11.73
N TRP A 113 -1.09 3.50 -12.12
CA TRP A 113 -2.13 4.07 -11.27
C TRP A 113 -3.47 3.44 -11.61
N GLY A 114 -4.08 2.77 -10.65
CA GLY A 114 -5.43 2.24 -10.74
C GLY A 114 -6.44 3.24 -10.19
N ALA A 115 -7.48 3.55 -10.97
CA ALA A 115 -8.59 4.40 -10.60
C ALA A 115 -9.92 3.65 -10.73
N TYR A 116 -10.82 3.89 -9.79
CA TYR A 116 -12.21 3.45 -9.83
C TYR A 116 -13.13 4.67 -9.71
N LYS A 117 -14.07 4.82 -10.63
CA LYS A 117 -15.03 5.95 -10.70
C LYS A 117 -14.38 7.33 -10.50
N PRO A 118 -13.34 7.68 -11.29
CA PRO A 118 -12.62 8.93 -11.10
C PRO A 118 -13.57 10.15 -11.24
N GLY A 119 -13.32 11.18 -10.41
CA GLY A 119 -14.12 12.41 -10.38
C GLY A 119 -15.48 12.30 -9.69
N THR A 120 -15.80 11.18 -9.06
CA THR A 120 -17.04 10.99 -8.30
C THR A 120 -16.81 10.90 -6.79
N THR A 121 -17.86 10.98 -6.00
CA THR A 121 -17.79 10.78 -4.55
C THR A 121 -17.42 9.35 -4.14
N GLY A 122 -17.56 8.40 -5.07
CA GLY A 122 -17.16 6.99 -4.88
C GLY A 122 -15.80 6.65 -5.49
N GLU A 123 -14.98 7.67 -5.80
CA GLU A 123 -13.65 7.47 -6.35
C GLU A 123 -12.76 6.69 -5.38
N SER A 124 -12.04 5.71 -5.93
CA SER A 124 -10.95 5.04 -5.23
C SER A 124 -9.70 4.96 -6.11
N ASN A 125 -8.54 4.96 -5.47
CA ASN A 125 -7.25 4.94 -6.15
C ASN A 125 -6.30 3.94 -5.48
N CYS A 126 -5.46 3.29 -6.29
CA CYS A 126 -4.44 2.35 -5.84
C CYS A 126 -3.21 2.40 -6.75
N VAL A 127 -2.15 1.72 -6.35
CA VAL A 127 -1.04 1.36 -7.25
C VAL A 127 -1.34 -0.04 -7.81
N VAL A 128 -1.08 -0.26 -9.10
CA VAL A 128 -1.09 -1.58 -9.72
C VAL A 128 0.32 -1.90 -10.21
N VAL A 129 0.75 -3.12 -10.02
CA VAL A 129 2.07 -3.60 -10.42
C VAL A 129 1.94 -4.69 -11.44
N THR A 130 2.57 -4.55 -12.60
CA THR A 130 2.68 -5.56 -13.65
C THR A 130 4.12 -6.01 -13.84
N ALA A 131 4.34 -7.14 -14.49
CA ALA A 131 5.64 -7.37 -15.11
C ALA A 131 5.81 -6.48 -16.33
N ARG A 132 7.06 -6.25 -16.77
CA ARG A 132 7.36 -5.49 -17.97
C ARG A 132 6.66 -6.14 -19.18
N ASN A 133 6.02 -5.32 -20.01
CA ASN A 133 5.28 -5.76 -21.20
C ASN A 133 3.96 -6.52 -20.93
N GLN A 134 3.47 -6.54 -19.68
CA GLN A 134 2.13 -7.03 -19.39
C GLN A 134 1.11 -5.88 -19.39
N PRO A 135 -0.14 -6.14 -19.78
CA PRO A 135 -1.22 -5.15 -19.67
C PRO A 135 -1.61 -4.93 -18.22
N PHE A 136 -2.22 -3.78 -17.96
CA PHE A 136 -2.68 -3.37 -16.61
C PHE A 136 -3.56 -4.42 -15.92
N GLU A 137 -4.44 -5.09 -16.68
CA GLU A 137 -5.40 -6.06 -16.18
C GLU A 137 -4.75 -7.32 -15.58
N ASP A 138 -3.54 -7.66 -16.02
CA ASP A 138 -2.78 -8.81 -15.48
C ASP A 138 -2.04 -8.47 -14.18
N GLY A 139 -2.07 -7.21 -13.77
CA GLY A 139 -1.35 -6.71 -12.62
C GLY A 139 -1.93 -7.09 -11.26
N ILE A 140 -1.20 -6.69 -10.23
CA ILE A 140 -1.54 -6.83 -8.82
C ILE A 140 -1.82 -5.47 -8.21
N VAL A 141 -3.00 -5.30 -7.63
CA VAL A 141 -3.43 -4.13 -6.84
C VAL A 141 -2.62 -4.06 -5.55
N ILE A 142 -2.16 -2.86 -5.20
CA ILE A 142 -1.46 -2.51 -3.97
C ILE A 142 -2.23 -1.36 -3.32
N ASP A 143 -3.01 -1.64 -2.29
CA ASP A 143 -3.93 -0.70 -1.66
C ASP A 143 -3.70 -0.60 -0.15
N GLY A 144 -3.28 0.58 0.31
CA GLY A 144 -3.08 0.88 1.73
C GLY A 144 -4.32 1.43 2.43
N TRP A 145 -5.31 1.94 1.67
CA TRP A 145 -6.48 2.64 2.20
C TRP A 145 -7.52 1.70 2.80
N ARG A 146 -7.95 0.71 2.04
CA ARG A 146 -9.09 -0.19 2.31
C ARG A 146 -9.04 -0.89 3.67
N ARG A 147 -7.84 -1.13 4.20
CA ARG A 147 -7.62 -1.77 5.49
C ARG A 147 -6.82 -0.90 6.47
N ALA A 148 -6.96 0.42 6.33
CA ALA A 148 -6.39 1.41 7.26
C ALA A 148 -4.88 1.17 7.55
N GLY A 149 -4.07 0.98 6.49
CA GLY A 149 -2.62 0.76 6.59
C GLY A 149 -2.18 -0.69 6.78
N ARG A 150 -3.10 -1.65 6.83
CA ARG A 150 -2.79 -3.05 6.57
C ARG A 150 -2.94 -3.26 5.06
N LEU A 151 -1.83 -3.47 4.37
CA LEU A 151 -1.85 -3.56 2.91
C LEU A 151 -2.87 -4.61 2.43
N TYR A 152 -3.74 -4.20 1.52
CA TYR A 152 -4.55 -5.09 0.71
C TYR A 152 -3.88 -5.28 -0.64
N TRP A 153 -3.90 -6.49 -1.16
CA TRP A 153 -3.44 -6.79 -2.51
C TRP A 153 -4.25 -7.94 -3.12
N ALA A 154 -4.47 -7.88 -4.41
CA ALA A 154 -5.16 -8.89 -5.22
C ALA A 154 -4.78 -8.72 -6.69
N LYS A 155 -5.01 -9.72 -7.54
CA LYS A 155 -4.98 -9.49 -8.98
C LYS A 155 -6.08 -8.49 -9.37
N VAL A 156 -5.81 -7.61 -10.34
CA VAL A 156 -6.80 -6.64 -10.84
C VAL A 156 -8.12 -7.31 -11.18
N THR A 157 -8.08 -8.45 -11.88
CA THR A 157 -9.25 -9.23 -12.31
C THR A 157 -9.92 -10.02 -11.19
N LYS A 158 -9.38 -10.02 -9.97
CA LYS A 158 -9.90 -10.74 -8.79
C LYS A 158 -10.27 -9.81 -7.64
N ASP A 159 -10.25 -8.50 -7.87
CA ASP A 159 -10.76 -7.53 -6.92
C ASP A 159 -12.27 -7.37 -7.13
N ASP A 160 -13.06 -8.01 -6.27
CA ASP A 160 -14.52 -8.03 -6.39
C ASP A 160 -15.17 -6.69 -5.96
N GLU A 161 -14.41 -5.84 -5.25
CA GLU A 161 -14.93 -4.57 -4.73
C GLU A 161 -14.80 -3.43 -5.74
N TYR A 162 -13.69 -3.39 -6.49
CA TYR A 162 -13.40 -2.32 -7.44
C TYR A 162 -13.04 -2.85 -8.83
N GLN A 163 -13.71 -2.30 -9.84
CA GLN A 163 -13.36 -2.52 -11.25
C GLN A 163 -12.34 -1.46 -11.66
N TRP A 164 -11.08 -1.74 -11.39
CA TRP A 164 -9.98 -0.83 -11.66
C TRP A 164 -9.79 -0.56 -13.15
N LYS A 165 -9.49 0.71 -13.46
CA LYS A 165 -9.04 1.15 -14.79
C LYS A 165 -7.73 1.90 -14.62
N GLU A 166 -6.86 1.79 -15.61
CA GLU A 166 -5.62 2.55 -15.62
C GLU A 166 -5.89 4.05 -15.84
N ASP A 167 -5.30 4.90 -15.00
CA ASP A 167 -5.19 6.32 -15.25
C ASP A 167 -3.84 6.60 -15.90
N ALA A 168 -3.83 6.88 -17.21
CA ALA A 168 -2.63 7.04 -18.00
C ALA A 168 -1.77 8.25 -17.55
N LEU A 169 -2.40 9.33 -17.05
CA LEU A 169 -1.70 10.53 -16.62
C LEU A 169 -0.90 10.26 -15.33
N TYR A 170 -1.55 9.68 -14.34
CA TYR A 170 -0.88 9.33 -13.08
C TYR A 170 0.06 8.14 -13.24
N THR A 171 -0.20 7.22 -14.16
CA THR A 171 0.74 6.16 -14.54
C THR A 171 2.02 6.75 -15.13
N ALA A 172 1.92 7.69 -16.05
CA ALA A 172 3.08 8.37 -16.61
C ALA A 172 3.91 9.09 -15.52
N TRP A 173 3.25 9.70 -14.54
CA TRP A 173 3.92 10.30 -13.39
C TRP A 173 4.64 9.24 -12.52
N LEU A 174 4.04 8.08 -12.26
CA LEU A 174 4.69 6.99 -11.53
C LEU A 174 5.92 6.45 -12.27
N GLN A 175 5.90 6.45 -13.59
CA GLN A 175 6.97 5.93 -14.45
C GLN A 175 8.02 6.99 -14.82
N ASP A 176 7.77 8.28 -14.53
CA ASP A 176 8.75 9.34 -14.79
C ASP A 176 9.79 9.41 -13.67
N TYR A 177 10.94 8.77 -13.92
CA TYR A 177 12.08 8.75 -12.98
C TYR A 177 12.94 10.01 -12.99
N ARG A 178 12.69 11.01 -13.84
CA ARG A 178 13.55 12.21 -14.00
C ARG A 178 13.65 13.01 -12.69
N HIS A 179 12.57 13.22 -11.99
CA HIS A 179 12.54 13.97 -10.73
C HIS A 179 13.33 13.30 -9.58
N VAL A 180 13.56 11.99 -9.65
CA VAL A 180 14.38 11.28 -8.65
C VAL A 180 15.86 11.65 -8.77
N TYR A 181 16.31 12.00 -9.98
CA TYR A 181 17.70 12.43 -10.21
C TYR A 181 17.96 13.88 -9.80
N GLU A 182 17.00 14.77 -9.94
CA GLU A 182 17.14 16.19 -9.55
C GLU A 182 17.31 16.34 -8.05
N PHE A 183 16.56 15.58 -7.24
CA PHE A 183 16.67 15.64 -5.77
C PHE A 183 18.03 15.13 -5.25
N GLN A 184 18.61 14.12 -5.89
CA GLN A 184 19.93 13.58 -5.50
C GLN A 184 21.10 14.48 -5.92
N SER A 185 20.94 15.32 -6.95
CA SER A 185 21.96 16.25 -7.41
C SER A 185 22.02 17.54 -6.58
N THR A 186 20.95 17.88 -5.87
CA THR A 186 20.85 19.12 -5.05
C THR A 186 21.33 18.92 -3.59
N THR A 187 21.63 17.68 -3.19
CA THR A 187 22.07 17.32 -1.82
C THR A 187 23.55 16.94 -1.74
N ARG A 188 24.38 17.39 -2.69
CA ARG A 188 25.85 17.29 -2.63
C ARG A 188 26.51 18.63 -2.39
#